data_4a579530d3779f1f8b97a57e76e9c3ee
#
_entry.id   4a579530d3779f1f8b97a57e76e9c3ee
#
_cell.length_a   1.000
_cell.length_b   1.000
_cell.length_c   1.000
_cell.angle_alpha   90.00
_cell.angle_beta   90.00
_cell.angle_gamma   90.00
#
_symmetry.space_group_name_H-M   'P 1'
#
loop_
_entity.id
_entity.type
_entity.pdbx_description
1 polymer ?
#
loop_
_entity_poly.entity_id
_entity_poly.type
_entity_poly.pdbx_seq_one_letter_code
_entity_poly.pdbx_strand_id
1 'polypeptide(L)'
;MSVLNTEILSFKATAYKNGQFVEVSEAVLKGKWAVFVFYPADFTFVCPTELEDLADHYEEFQKYGVEIYSVSTDTHFSHKAWHDISPAIGKIKYAMIGDPTHEISRNFNVLRPSGLADRGTFIIDPQGVIQSVEITAEGIGRDAKELLRKVKAAIYVANHPGEVCPAKWEEGGKTLAPSLDLVGKI
;
A
#
# COMPACT_ATOMS: atom_id res chain seq x y z
N MET A 1 16.29 -1.66 -9.73
CA MET A 1 16.56 -0.30 -9.20
C MET A 1 15.46 0.02 -8.20
N SER A 2 15.75 0.69 -7.07
CA SER A 2 14.72 1.05 -6.10
C SER A 2 13.78 2.11 -6.69
N VAL A 3 12.47 1.98 -6.42
CA VAL A 3 11.45 2.98 -6.79
C VAL A 3 11.20 4.00 -5.66
N LEU A 4 11.89 3.87 -4.52
CA LEU A 4 11.78 4.81 -3.40
C LEU A 4 12.19 6.23 -3.83
N ASN A 5 11.45 7.24 -3.38
CA ASN A 5 11.64 8.65 -3.74
C ASN A 5 11.45 8.97 -5.24
N THR A 6 10.75 8.11 -5.99
CA THR A 6 10.35 8.39 -7.37
C THR A 6 8.83 8.58 -7.47
N GLU A 7 8.39 9.34 -8.45
CA GLU A 7 6.97 9.41 -8.79
C GLU A 7 6.49 8.08 -9.37
N ILE A 8 5.25 7.72 -9.06
CA ILE A 8 4.59 6.57 -9.69
C ILE A 8 4.41 6.82 -11.18
N LEU A 9 4.62 5.79 -11.98
CA LEU A 9 4.38 5.86 -13.41
C LEU A 9 2.87 5.86 -13.71
N SER A 10 2.50 6.46 -14.85
CA SER A 10 1.13 6.46 -15.34
C SER A 10 0.61 5.04 -15.51
N PHE A 11 -0.63 4.81 -15.11
CA PHE A 11 -1.35 3.55 -15.32
C PHE A 11 -2.86 3.78 -15.39
N LYS A 12 -3.57 2.82 -15.95
CA LYS A 12 -5.01 2.77 -15.97
C LYS A 12 -5.48 1.34 -15.83
N ALA A 13 -6.33 1.08 -14.84
CA ALA A 13 -6.81 -0.26 -14.55
C ALA A 13 -8.27 -0.26 -14.08
N THR A 14 -8.90 -1.44 -14.12
CA THR A 14 -10.22 -1.68 -13.54
C THR A 14 -10.06 -2.35 -12.18
N ALA A 15 -10.76 -1.85 -11.18
CA ALA A 15 -10.83 -2.42 -9.86
C ALA A 15 -12.26 -2.85 -9.51
N TYR A 16 -12.38 -3.82 -8.60
CA TYR A 16 -13.63 -4.11 -7.90
C TYR A 16 -13.67 -3.33 -6.59
N LYS A 17 -14.75 -2.60 -6.34
CA LYS A 17 -14.97 -1.85 -5.09
C LYS A 17 -16.46 -1.78 -4.78
N ASN A 18 -16.90 -2.25 -3.61
CA ASN A 18 -18.26 -2.11 -3.10
C ASN A 18 -19.36 -2.53 -4.12
N GLY A 19 -19.22 -3.69 -4.73
CA GLY A 19 -20.21 -4.23 -5.67
C GLY A 19 -20.13 -3.66 -7.10
N GLN A 20 -19.16 -2.80 -7.39
CA GLN A 20 -19.02 -2.13 -8.70
C GLN A 20 -17.62 -2.30 -9.28
N PHE A 21 -17.52 -2.24 -10.59
CA PHE A 21 -16.26 -2.05 -11.28
C PHE A 21 -15.99 -0.56 -11.46
N VAL A 22 -14.83 -0.12 -11.00
CA VAL A 22 -14.40 1.28 -11.04
C VAL A 22 -13.07 1.40 -11.77
N GLU A 23 -12.87 2.52 -12.44
CA GLU A 23 -11.57 2.84 -13.05
C GLU A 23 -10.65 3.46 -12.00
N VAL A 24 -9.40 3.02 -11.96
CA VAL A 24 -8.34 3.58 -11.13
C VAL A 24 -7.16 3.95 -12.02
N SER A 25 -6.62 5.14 -11.82
CA SER A 25 -5.42 5.63 -12.51
C SER A 25 -4.57 6.46 -11.54
N GLU A 26 -3.33 6.77 -11.92
CA GLU A 26 -2.48 7.65 -11.13
C GLU A 26 -3.11 9.03 -10.89
N ALA A 27 -3.97 9.50 -11.81
CA ALA A 27 -4.61 10.79 -11.69
C ALA A 27 -5.57 10.89 -10.48
N VAL A 28 -6.25 9.78 -10.12
CA VAL A 28 -7.17 9.77 -8.96
C VAL A 28 -6.44 9.74 -7.62
N LEU A 29 -5.14 9.48 -7.61
CA LEU A 29 -4.29 9.47 -6.41
C LEU A 29 -3.77 10.85 -6.04
N LYS A 30 -3.70 11.79 -6.99
CA LYS A 30 -3.17 13.13 -6.76
C LYS A 30 -3.94 13.87 -5.66
N GLY A 31 -3.20 14.47 -4.75
CA GLY A 31 -3.75 15.20 -3.61
C GLY A 31 -4.15 14.33 -2.41
N LYS A 32 -3.90 13.02 -2.47
CA LYS A 32 -4.25 12.06 -1.40
C LYS A 32 -3.08 11.16 -1.08
N TRP A 33 -2.99 10.76 0.17
CA TRP A 33 -2.13 9.65 0.55
C TRP A 33 -2.74 8.34 0.06
N ALA A 34 -1.91 7.47 -0.46
CA ALA A 34 -2.33 6.15 -0.94
C ALA A 34 -1.37 5.05 -0.48
N VAL A 35 -1.93 3.86 -0.28
CA VAL A 35 -1.17 2.64 -0.02
C VAL A 35 -1.51 1.63 -1.10
N PHE A 36 -0.50 1.13 -1.79
CA PHE A 36 -0.62 0.00 -2.72
C PHE A 36 -0.09 -1.25 -2.06
N VAL A 37 -0.91 -2.30 -2.04
CA VAL A 37 -0.59 -3.61 -1.45
C VAL A 37 -0.68 -4.67 -2.54
N PHE A 38 0.47 -5.02 -3.11
CA PHE A 38 0.57 -6.10 -4.08
C PHE A 38 0.58 -7.44 -3.38
N TYR A 39 -0.06 -8.44 -3.99
CA TYR A 39 -0.10 -9.81 -3.51
C TYR A 39 -0.09 -10.79 -4.70
N PRO A 40 0.39 -12.03 -4.52
CA PRO A 40 0.58 -12.98 -5.61
C PRO A 40 -0.68 -13.32 -6.40
N ALA A 41 -1.74 -13.80 -5.74
CA ALA A 41 -2.94 -14.24 -6.44
C ALA A 41 -4.15 -14.37 -5.53
N ASP A 42 -5.34 -14.26 -6.11
CA ASP A 42 -6.62 -14.61 -5.50
C ASP A 42 -6.68 -16.11 -5.13
N PHE A 43 -7.58 -16.47 -4.23
CA PHE A 43 -7.87 -17.84 -3.82
C PHE A 43 -6.66 -18.63 -3.29
N THR A 44 -5.70 -17.94 -2.66
CA THR A 44 -4.50 -18.51 -2.05
C THR A 44 -4.58 -18.57 -0.52
N PHE A 45 -3.47 -18.65 0.20
CA PHE A 45 -3.42 -19.01 1.62
C PHE A 45 -3.04 -17.81 2.53
N VAL A 46 -1.93 -17.15 2.28
CA VAL A 46 -1.46 -15.99 3.05
C VAL A 46 -2.19 -14.72 2.61
N CYS A 47 -2.47 -14.56 1.31
CA CYS A 47 -3.09 -13.36 0.76
C CYS A 47 -4.41 -12.97 1.45
N PRO A 48 -5.37 -13.90 1.69
CA PRO A 48 -6.60 -13.51 2.36
C PRO A 48 -6.39 -13.01 3.79
N THR A 49 -5.38 -13.50 4.51
CA THR A 49 -5.09 -13.06 5.88
C THR A 49 -4.58 -11.63 5.91
N GLU A 50 -3.72 -11.24 4.96
CA GLU A 50 -3.22 -9.88 4.84
C GLU A 50 -4.31 -8.89 4.44
N LEU A 51 -5.14 -9.27 3.46
CA LEU A 51 -6.21 -8.42 2.94
C LEU A 51 -7.33 -8.25 3.97
N GLU A 52 -7.64 -9.28 4.77
CA GLU A 52 -8.57 -9.20 5.89
C GLU A 52 -8.06 -8.26 6.97
N ASP A 53 -6.78 -8.39 7.39
CA ASP A 53 -6.15 -7.50 8.38
C ASP A 53 -6.19 -6.04 7.95
N LEU A 54 -5.92 -5.77 6.66
CA LEU A 54 -6.08 -4.43 6.08
C LEU A 54 -7.53 -3.95 6.09
N ALA A 55 -8.50 -4.83 5.83
CA ALA A 55 -9.92 -4.49 5.87
C ALA A 55 -10.39 -4.15 7.28
N ASP A 56 -9.92 -4.89 8.29
CA ASP A 56 -10.23 -4.65 9.69
C ASP A 56 -9.65 -3.30 10.20
N HIS A 57 -8.56 -2.81 9.59
CA HIS A 57 -7.93 -1.51 9.91
C HIS A 57 -8.28 -0.38 8.94
N TYR A 58 -9.07 -0.63 7.89
CA TYR A 58 -9.30 0.33 6.81
C TYR A 58 -9.86 1.68 7.28
N GLU A 59 -10.78 1.66 8.23
CA GLU A 59 -11.36 2.90 8.78
C GLU A 59 -10.30 3.75 9.52
N GLU A 60 -9.27 3.13 10.10
CA GLU A 60 -8.17 3.87 10.72
C GLU A 60 -7.31 4.57 9.67
N PHE A 61 -7.00 3.92 8.56
CA PHE A 61 -6.29 4.57 7.44
C PHE A 61 -7.09 5.75 6.90
N GLN A 62 -8.41 5.61 6.78
CA GLN A 62 -9.28 6.68 6.28
C GLN A 62 -9.32 7.92 7.19
N LYS A 63 -9.18 7.77 8.50
CA LYS A 63 -9.06 8.89 9.44
C LYS A 63 -7.86 9.79 9.15
N TYR A 64 -6.81 9.23 8.53
CA TYR A 64 -5.61 9.95 8.10
C TYR A 64 -5.65 10.39 6.63
N GLY A 65 -6.80 10.25 5.96
CA GLY A 65 -6.97 10.59 4.55
C GLY A 65 -6.23 9.67 3.60
N VAL A 66 -5.98 8.43 4.01
CA VAL A 66 -5.24 7.43 3.24
C VAL A 66 -6.20 6.45 2.57
N GLU A 67 -6.08 6.28 1.25
CA GLU A 67 -6.82 5.26 0.51
C GLU A 67 -5.94 4.02 0.28
N ILE A 68 -6.54 2.85 0.41
CA ILE A 68 -5.87 1.56 0.17
C ILE A 68 -6.29 1.00 -1.19
N TYR A 69 -5.32 0.46 -1.90
CA TYR A 69 -5.50 -0.29 -3.14
C TYR A 69 -4.77 -1.63 -3.03
N SER A 70 -5.50 -2.74 -3.08
CA SER A 70 -4.87 -4.04 -3.27
C SER A 70 -4.70 -4.32 -4.76
N VAL A 71 -3.62 -4.98 -5.15
CA VAL A 71 -3.26 -5.23 -6.55
C VAL A 71 -2.76 -6.66 -6.71
N SER A 72 -3.32 -7.39 -7.65
CA SER A 72 -2.73 -8.63 -8.16
C SER A 72 -2.84 -8.69 -9.67
N THR A 73 -2.15 -9.64 -10.28
CA THR A 73 -2.22 -9.86 -11.73
C THR A 73 -3.49 -10.60 -12.17
N ASP A 74 -4.38 -10.93 -11.24
CA ASP A 74 -5.73 -11.41 -11.53
C ASP A 74 -6.60 -10.33 -12.18
N THR A 75 -7.75 -10.73 -12.70
CA THR A 75 -8.74 -9.80 -13.24
C THR A 75 -9.67 -9.27 -12.16
N HIS A 76 -10.25 -8.09 -12.39
CA HIS A 76 -11.30 -7.56 -11.53
C HIS A 76 -12.53 -8.49 -11.40
N PHE A 77 -12.77 -9.38 -12.37
CA PHE A 77 -13.81 -10.42 -12.28
C PHE A 77 -13.45 -11.48 -11.25
N SER A 78 -12.17 -11.89 -11.18
CA SER A 78 -11.66 -12.80 -10.15
C SER A 78 -11.83 -12.19 -8.76
N HIS A 79 -11.44 -10.93 -8.57
CA HIS A 79 -11.61 -10.20 -7.31
C HIS A 79 -13.08 -10.18 -6.87
N LYS A 80 -14.00 -9.87 -7.79
CA LYS A 80 -15.43 -9.91 -7.49
C LYS A 80 -15.87 -11.30 -7.04
N ALA A 81 -15.52 -12.34 -7.78
CA ALA A 81 -15.90 -13.70 -7.44
C ALA A 81 -15.34 -14.12 -6.07
N TRP A 82 -14.10 -13.76 -5.78
CA TRP A 82 -13.47 -14.06 -4.49
C TRP A 82 -14.11 -13.28 -3.35
N HIS A 83 -14.43 -12.02 -3.56
CA HIS A 83 -15.13 -11.19 -2.60
C HIS A 83 -16.54 -11.74 -2.26
N ASP A 84 -17.25 -12.27 -3.26
CA ASP A 84 -18.61 -12.79 -3.08
C ASP A 84 -18.64 -14.09 -2.25
N ILE A 85 -17.59 -14.91 -2.30
CA ILE A 85 -17.61 -16.24 -1.68
C ILE A 85 -16.72 -16.39 -0.44
N SER A 86 -15.75 -15.50 -0.24
CA SER A 86 -14.82 -15.57 0.91
C SER A 86 -15.28 -14.65 2.04
N PRO A 87 -15.54 -15.17 3.25
CA PRO A 87 -15.91 -14.32 4.39
C PRO A 87 -14.85 -13.28 4.76
N ALA A 88 -13.56 -13.63 4.61
CA ALA A 88 -12.44 -12.72 4.87
C ALA A 88 -12.40 -11.58 3.84
N ILE A 89 -12.44 -11.93 2.55
CA ILE A 89 -12.36 -10.97 1.44
C ILE A 89 -13.64 -10.14 1.32
N GLY A 90 -14.80 -10.71 1.69
CA GLY A 90 -16.07 -9.99 1.74
C GLY A 90 -16.12 -8.79 2.69
N LYS A 91 -15.16 -8.66 3.62
CA LYS A 91 -14.98 -7.48 4.47
C LYS A 91 -14.38 -6.27 3.75
N ILE A 92 -13.71 -6.47 2.62
CA ILE A 92 -12.96 -5.43 1.92
C ILE A 92 -13.89 -4.35 1.37
N LYS A 93 -13.61 -3.10 1.74
CA LYS A 93 -14.29 -1.90 1.25
C LYS A 93 -13.41 -1.04 0.35
N TYR A 94 -12.09 -1.27 0.34
CA TYR A 94 -11.16 -0.59 -0.54
C TYR A 94 -11.15 -1.19 -1.95
N ALA A 95 -10.48 -0.53 -2.89
CA ALA A 95 -10.43 -0.99 -4.28
C ALA A 95 -9.46 -2.17 -4.47
N MET A 96 -9.93 -3.23 -5.12
CA MET A 96 -9.13 -4.38 -5.54
C MET A 96 -8.83 -4.24 -7.03
N ILE A 97 -7.61 -3.82 -7.36
CA ILE A 97 -7.17 -3.55 -8.74
C ILE A 97 -6.74 -4.85 -9.42
N GLY A 98 -7.33 -5.14 -10.58
CA GLY A 98 -6.84 -6.18 -11.47
C GLY A 98 -5.76 -5.63 -12.40
N ASP A 99 -4.60 -6.32 -12.44
CA ASP A 99 -3.47 -5.98 -13.31
C ASP A 99 -3.11 -7.12 -14.29
N PRO A 100 -4.08 -7.59 -15.11
CA PRO A 100 -3.83 -8.72 -16.05
C PRO A 100 -2.85 -8.35 -17.17
N THR A 101 -2.57 -7.08 -17.37
CA THR A 101 -1.54 -6.60 -18.31
C THR A 101 -0.14 -6.60 -17.70
N HIS A 102 -0.03 -6.80 -16.40
CA HIS A 102 1.20 -6.73 -15.62
C HIS A 102 1.88 -5.35 -15.64
N GLU A 103 1.18 -4.32 -16.08
CA GLU A 103 1.74 -2.97 -16.22
C GLU A 103 2.06 -2.38 -14.84
N ILE A 104 1.10 -2.43 -13.91
CA ILE A 104 1.25 -1.85 -12.58
C ILE A 104 2.33 -2.62 -11.80
N SER A 105 2.28 -3.95 -11.80
CA SER A 105 3.28 -4.79 -11.12
C SER A 105 4.69 -4.55 -11.67
N ARG A 106 4.83 -4.30 -12.97
CA ARG A 106 6.10 -3.94 -13.59
C ARG A 106 6.56 -2.55 -13.17
N ASN A 107 5.67 -1.56 -13.16
CA ASN A 107 5.97 -0.18 -12.78
C ASN A 107 6.48 -0.07 -11.34
N PHE A 108 5.98 -0.92 -10.45
CA PHE A 108 6.41 -0.98 -9.05
C PHE A 108 7.55 -1.98 -8.78
N ASN A 109 8.10 -2.60 -9.83
CA ASN A 109 9.20 -3.59 -9.74
C ASN A 109 8.88 -4.79 -8.83
N VAL A 110 7.64 -5.25 -8.84
CA VAL A 110 7.17 -6.43 -8.08
C VAL A 110 6.71 -7.59 -8.97
N LEU A 111 6.81 -7.46 -10.28
CA LEU A 111 6.43 -8.52 -11.20
C LEU A 111 7.50 -9.62 -11.23
N ARG A 112 7.09 -10.84 -10.90
CA ARG A 112 7.92 -12.04 -10.98
C ARG A 112 7.97 -12.62 -12.40
N PRO A 113 9.00 -13.42 -12.74
CA PRO A 113 9.01 -14.17 -14.01
C PRO A 113 7.82 -15.11 -14.19
N SER A 114 7.20 -15.56 -13.10
CA SER A 114 5.99 -16.39 -13.13
C SER A 114 4.73 -15.65 -13.56
N GLY A 115 4.77 -14.31 -13.66
CA GLY A 115 3.60 -13.47 -13.94
C GLY A 115 2.83 -13.05 -12.69
N LEU A 116 3.19 -13.54 -11.50
CA LEU A 116 2.60 -13.11 -10.24
C LEU A 116 3.32 -11.87 -9.69
N ALA A 117 2.65 -11.12 -8.83
CA ALA A 117 3.29 -10.05 -8.09
C ALA A 117 3.96 -10.58 -6.80
N ASP A 118 5.05 -9.93 -6.38
CA ASP A 118 5.58 -10.08 -5.02
C ASP A 118 4.64 -9.46 -3.99
N ARG A 119 4.83 -9.82 -2.70
CA ARG A 119 4.17 -9.12 -1.59
C ARG A 119 4.83 -7.77 -1.37
N GLY A 120 4.45 -6.78 -2.16
CA GLY A 120 4.97 -5.42 -2.10
C GLY A 120 3.98 -4.45 -1.46
N THR A 121 4.45 -3.58 -0.57
CA THR A 121 3.66 -2.49 0.02
C THR A 121 4.36 -1.18 -0.27
N PHE A 122 3.59 -0.19 -0.75
CA PHE A 122 4.09 1.12 -1.13
C PHE A 122 3.23 2.20 -0.50
N ILE A 123 3.85 3.13 0.22
CA ILE A 123 3.20 4.35 0.73
C ILE A 123 3.51 5.47 -0.25
N ILE A 124 2.47 6.12 -0.77
CA ILE A 124 2.55 7.14 -1.81
C ILE A 124 1.97 8.44 -1.25
N ASP A 125 2.71 9.53 -1.37
CA ASP A 125 2.28 10.84 -0.90
C ASP A 125 1.32 11.53 -1.89
N PRO A 126 0.72 12.68 -1.51
CA PRO A 126 -0.21 13.44 -2.36
C PRO A 126 0.39 13.97 -3.67
N GLN A 127 1.72 14.01 -3.80
CA GLN A 127 2.43 14.38 -5.03
C GLN A 127 2.65 13.17 -5.95
N GLY A 128 2.31 11.97 -5.50
CA GLY A 128 2.53 10.73 -6.24
C GLY A 128 3.92 10.13 -6.03
N VAL A 129 4.68 10.60 -5.02
CA VAL A 129 6.04 10.11 -4.73
C VAL A 129 5.98 8.97 -3.72
N ILE A 130 6.73 7.90 -3.99
CA ILE A 130 6.81 6.72 -3.12
C ILE A 130 7.70 7.03 -1.92
N GLN A 131 7.10 7.05 -0.73
CA GLN A 131 7.75 7.38 0.54
C GLN A 131 8.24 6.16 1.34
N SER A 132 7.69 4.98 1.08
CA SER A 132 8.10 3.73 1.73
C SER A 132 7.87 2.54 0.82
N VAL A 133 8.77 1.58 0.88
CA VAL A 133 8.69 0.31 0.15
C VAL A 133 9.00 -0.83 1.12
N GLU A 134 8.14 -1.83 1.13
CA GLU A 134 8.36 -3.10 1.83
C GLU A 134 8.05 -4.24 0.88
N ILE A 135 8.99 -5.16 0.68
CA ILE A 135 8.78 -6.36 -0.13
C ILE A 135 9.18 -7.56 0.71
N THR A 136 8.26 -8.51 0.88
CA THR A 136 8.49 -9.73 1.65
C THR A 136 8.44 -10.96 0.77
N ALA A 137 9.13 -12.03 1.20
CA ALA A 137 9.06 -13.33 0.55
C ALA A 137 7.64 -13.91 0.62
N GLU A 138 7.32 -14.80 -0.30
CA GLU A 138 5.95 -15.31 -0.51
C GLU A 138 5.28 -15.90 0.75
N GLY A 139 6.05 -16.54 1.62
CA GLY A 139 5.56 -17.16 2.86
C GLY A 139 5.47 -16.23 4.06
N ILE A 140 5.76 -14.93 3.91
CA ILE A 140 5.82 -13.98 5.02
C ILE A 140 4.69 -12.96 4.87
N GLY A 141 3.63 -13.10 5.68
CA GLY A 141 2.52 -12.15 5.74
C GLY A 141 2.94 -10.83 6.40
N ARG A 142 2.32 -9.72 5.95
CA ARG A 142 2.54 -8.36 6.45
C ARG A 142 1.52 -8.02 7.54
N ASP A 143 1.79 -6.97 8.30
CA ASP A 143 1.00 -6.49 9.43
C ASP A 143 0.42 -5.09 9.14
N ALA A 144 -0.91 -4.96 9.19
CA ALA A 144 -1.60 -3.71 8.90
C ALA A 144 -1.32 -2.62 9.96
N LYS A 145 -1.06 -2.97 11.22
CA LYS A 145 -0.71 -2.01 12.27
C LYS A 145 0.67 -1.42 12.04
N GLU A 146 1.65 -2.26 11.65
CA GLU A 146 2.98 -1.77 11.32
C GLU A 146 2.94 -0.87 10.07
N LEU A 147 2.14 -1.22 9.07
CA LEU A 147 1.91 -0.37 7.91
C LEU A 147 1.28 0.98 8.32
N LEU A 148 0.25 0.96 9.17
CA LEU A 148 -0.40 2.17 9.67
C LEU A 148 0.58 3.06 10.44
N ARG A 149 1.44 2.47 11.27
CA ARG A 149 2.51 3.19 11.97
C ARG A 149 3.45 3.90 10.99
N LYS A 150 3.87 3.22 9.92
CA LYS A 150 4.72 3.80 8.86
C LYS A 150 4.01 4.94 8.10
N VAL A 151 2.73 4.76 7.80
CA VAL A 151 1.88 5.79 7.18
C VAL A 151 1.81 7.04 8.05
N LYS A 152 1.53 6.88 9.35
CA LYS A 152 1.49 8.00 10.30
C LYS A 152 2.84 8.74 10.35
N ALA A 153 3.94 8.02 10.37
CA ALA A 153 5.28 8.60 10.34
C ALA A 153 5.55 9.38 9.04
N ALA A 154 5.15 8.83 7.88
CA ALA A 154 5.31 9.51 6.59
C ALA A 154 4.49 10.81 6.54
N ILE A 155 3.23 10.79 7.00
CA ILE A 155 2.36 11.97 7.09
C ILE A 155 2.96 13.00 8.04
N TYR A 156 3.47 12.56 9.20
CA TYR A 156 4.08 13.46 10.18
C TYR A 156 5.27 14.22 9.57
N VAL A 157 6.22 13.50 8.99
CA VAL A 157 7.42 14.09 8.37
C VAL A 157 7.07 15.04 7.23
N ALA A 158 6.06 14.71 6.42
CA ALA A 158 5.59 15.60 5.35
C ALA A 158 5.03 16.94 5.89
N ASN A 159 4.39 16.91 7.06
CA ASN A 159 3.79 18.09 7.69
C ASN A 159 4.75 18.85 8.62
N HIS A 160 5.91 18.28 8.96
CA HIS A 160 6.89 18.88 9.87
C HIS A 160 8.29 18.92 9.23
N PRO A 161 8.51 19.81 8.25
CA PRO A 161 9.81 19.96 7.61
C PRO A 161 10.92 20.23 8.64
N GLY A 162 11.99 19.44 8.57
CA GLY A 162 13.11 19.56 9.51
C GLY A 162 13.03 18.61 10.72
N GLU A 163 11.95 17.87 10.88
CA GLU A 163 11.85 16.80 11.89
C GLU A 163 11.91 15.40 11.25
N VAL A 164 12.39 14.43 12.01
CA VAL A 164 12.44 13.02 11.60
C VAL A 164 11.86 12.12 12.69
N CYS A 165 11.21 11.05 12.29
CA CYS A 165 10.67 10.03 13.19
C CYS A 165 11.76 8.98 13.47
N PRO A 166 12.20 8.80 14.73
CA PRO A 166 13.18 7.78 15.08
C PRO A 166 12.59 6.36 14.98
N ALA A 167 13.45 5.36 15.19
CA ALA A 167 13.03 3.95 15.24
C ALA A 167 11.88 3.75 16.25
N LYS A 168 10.89 2.93 15.86
CA LYS A 168 9.70 2.63 16.68
C LYS A 168 8.83 3.85 17.02
N TRP A 169 8.98 4.94 16.28
CA TRP A 169 8.15 6.13 16.52
C TRP A 169 6.66 5.79 16.35
N GLU A 170 5.88 6.26 17.29
CA GLU A 170 4.42 6.23 17.27
C GLU A 170 3.88 7.66 17.37
N GLU A 171 2.66 7.88 16.94
CA GLU A 171 1.99 9.17 16.99
C GLU A 171 2.00 9.75 18.43
N GLY A 172 2.43 11.01 18.56
CA GLY A 172 2.66 11.66 19.85
C GLY A 172 4.02 11.37 20.49
N GLY A 173 4.82 10.49 19.90
CA GLY A 173 6.18 10.21 20.33
C GLY A 173 7.15 11.34 20.02
N LYS A 174 8.32 11.34 20.67
CA LYS A 174 9.37 12.33 20.43
C LYS A 174 9.96 12.17 19.04
N THR A 175 10.18 13.31 18.38
CA THR A 175 10.89 13.43 17.11
C THR A 175 12.29 13.99 17.32
N LEU A 176 13.11 13.99 16.27
CA LEU A 176 14.44 14.55 16.28
C LEU A 176 14.51 15.66 15.22
N ALA A 177 15.12 16.80 15.60
CA ALA A 177 15.52 17.83 14.64
C ALA A 177 17.01 17.63 14.29
N PRO A 178 17.34 17.07 13.11
CA PRO A 178 18.74 16.79 12.73
C PRO A 178 19.60 18.05 12.81
N SER A 179 20.70 17.97 13.56
CA SER A 179 21.66 19.05 13.71
C SER A 179 23.07 18.48 13.97
N LEU A 180 24.10 19.28 13.75
CA LEU A 180 25.48 18.91 14.07
C LEU A 180 25.64 18.61 15.57
N ASP A 181 24.87 19.27 16.43
CA ASP A 181 24.93 19.06 17.87
C ASP A 181 24.43 17.68 18.33
N LEU A 182 23.66 17.00 17.51
CA LEU A 182 23.16 15.63 17.78
C LEU A 182 24.13 14.54 17.35
N VAL A 183 25.15 14.87 16.54
CA VAL A 183 26.10 13.87 16.04
C VAL A 183 26.88 13.25 17.21
N GLY A 184 26.78 11.92 17.35
CA GLY A 184 27.42 11.17 18.44
C GLY A 184 26.78 11.32 19.82
N LYS A 185 25.57 11.94 19.92
CA LYS A 185 24.86 12.14 21.18
C LYS A 185 23.50 11.39 21.26
N ILE A 186 23.18 10.61 20.24
CA ILE A 186 21.95 9.82 20.14
C ILE A 186 22.30 8.35 20.35
#